data_14a819552fff56672e62058629a12d59
#
_entry.id   14a819552fff56672e62058629a12d59
#
_cell.length_a   1.000
_cell.length_b   1.000
_cell.length_c   1.000
_cell.angle_alpha   90.00
_cell.angle_beta   90.00
_cell.angle_gamma   90.00
#
_symmetry.space_group_name_H-M   'P 1'
#
loop_
_entity.id
_entity.type
_entity.pdbx_description
1 polymer ?
#
loop_
_entity_poly.entity_id
_entity_poly.type
_entity_poly.pdbx_seq_one_letter_code
_entity_poly.pdbx_strand_id
1 'polypeptide(L)'
;TDHAGIATQAIVEKNLAKEKIDKNIIGREKFIEKVWEWKIKSGDLILEQLKKLGCSCDWSRSRFTMDKLMSEVVTKVFVALYNKKLIYKDKKLVNWDTNLKTAISDLEVVQNEVQSQLYYIKYSIEDSDEQITIATTRPETMMGDAAIAVNPKDLRFKNLVGKFAIIPIVNRKIKIIEDHYADPEQGTGAVKITPAHDFNDYDVGKRNKLEIINILEKDGKINNNGIKGYIGLDRFEARKKIIIELKNLNILEKIDNIKNKVPYGDRSNSIIEPLLTEQWFVNAKSLSKAPIQTVKSKKTTFFPENWTKTFYQWMENIEPWCISRQIWWGHRIPAWYANDGKIFVAENLKQAEILAKKFYKNKDFKLIQETDVLDTWFSSALWPFATLGWPKKTNELKKFYPTSVLVTGFDIIFFWVARMLMMGNYLLKDTPFKKVYVHALVRDEKGQKMSKSKGNVIDPLELISEYGADPLRFTLISMASPGRDVKLSKDRVTGYRNFLTKVWSANNFLKLNNCK
;
A
#
# COMPACT_ATOMS: atom_id res chain seq x y z
N THR A 1 -16.14 -2.39 -11.49
CA THR A 1 -14.81 -1.74 -11.62
C THR A 1 -14.44 -0.99 -10.35
N ASP A 2 -13.14 -0.86 -10.12
CA ASP A 2 -12.56 -0.21 -8.94
C ASP A 2 -12.23 1.25 -9.24
N HIS A 3 -12.29 2.14 -8.23
CA HIS A 3 -12.02 3.58 -8.39
C HIS A 3 -10.53 3.93 -8.34
N ALA A 4 -9.67 3.00 -7.92
CA ALA A 4 -8.21 3.13 -7.93
C ALA A 4 -7.72 4.48 -7.36
N GLY A 5 -8.03 4.75 -6.08
CA GLY A 5 -7.89 6.05 -5.42
C GLY A 5 -6.61 6.83 -5.76
N ILE A 6 -5.46 6.35 -5.31
CA ILE A 6 -4.15 7.02 -5.53
C ILE A 6 -3.82 7.13 -7.02
N ALA A 7 -3.99 6.04 -7.78
CA ALA A 7 -3.58 6.00 -9.17
C ALA A 7 -4.41 6.96 -10.04
N THR A 8 -5.73 6.98 -9.86
CA THR A 8 -6.62 7.88 -10.60
C THR A 8 -6.36 9.34 -10.24
N GLN A 9 -6.23 9.65 -8.94
CA GLN A 9 -5.92 11.00 -8.51
C GLN A 9 -4.59 11.49 -9.09
N ALA A 10 -3.53 10.69 -9.03
CA ALA A 10 -2.22 11.05 -9.56
C ALA A 10 -2.24 11.36 -11.07
N ILE A 11 -3.03 10.62 -11.85
CA ILE A 11 -3.21 10.89 -13.29
C ILE A 11 -3.91 12.23 -13.51
N VAL A 12 -4.99 12.51 -12.77
CA VAL A 12 -5.74 13.77 -12.92
C VAL A 12 -4.89 14.96 -12.48
N GLU A 13 -4.16 14.83 -11.35
CA GLU A 13 -3.20 15.87 -10.93
C GLU A 13 -2.13 16.15 -11.98
N LYS A 14 -1.56 15.10 -12.58
CA LYS A 14 -0.58 15.25 -13.67
C LYS A 14 -1.17 15.95 -14.90
N ASN A 15 -2.42 15.69 -15.24
CA ASN A 15 -3.09 16.36 -16.36
C ASN A 15 -3.36 17.83 -16.04
N LEU A 16 -3.86 18.14 -14.84
CA LEU A 16 -4.06 19.53 -14.41
C LEU A 16 -2.75 20.31 -14.36
N ALA A 17 -1.66 19.68 -13.90
CA ALA A 17 -0.33 20.31 -13.88
C ALA A 17 0.17 20.68 -15.27
N LYS A 18 -0.15 19.89 -16.34
CA LYS A 18 0.15 20.27 -17.73
C LYS A 18 -0.62 21.52 -18.16
N GLU A 19 -1.82 21.70 -17.63
CA GLU A 19 -2.66 22.89 -17.85
C GLU A 19 -2.30 24.05 -16.89
N LYS A 20 -1.24 23.90 -16.06
CA LYS A 20 -0.79 24.85 -15.04
C LYS A 20 -1.85 25.12 -13.97
N ILE A 21 -2.71 24.16 -13.69
CA ILE A 21 -3.76 24.22 -12.66
C ILE A 21 -3.29 23.46 -11.42
N ASP A 22 -3.24 24.15 -10.26
CA ASP A 22 -3.00 23.52 -8.96
C ASP A 22 -4.35 23.10 -8.34
N LYS A 23 -4.45 21.82 -7.93
CA LYS A 23 -5.64 21.29 -7.27
C LYS A 23 -6.03 22.08 -6.02
N ASN A 24 -5.05 22.60 -5.26
CA ASN A 24 -5.31 23.34 -4.04
C ASN A 24 -5.99 24.69 -4.31
N ILE A 25 -5.74 25.28 -5.49
CA ILE A 25 -6.37 26.54 -5.92
C ILE A 25 -7.83 26.29 -6.32
N ILE A 26 -8.12 25.23 -7.05
CA ILE A 26 -9.48 24.92 -7.49
C ILE A 26 -10.35 24.33 -6.37
N GLY A 27 -9.73 23.78 -5.32
CA GLY A 27 -10.38 23.18 -4.17
C GLY A 27 -10.91 21.77 -4.41
N ARG A 28 -11.27 21.09 -3.31
CA ARG A 28 -11.64 19.68 -3.30
C ARG A 28 -12.82 19.35 -4.22
N GLU A 29 -13.88 20.13 -4.15
CA GLU A 29 -15.12 19.83 -4.91
C GLU A 29 -14.87 19.83 -6.41
N LYS A 30 -14.30 20.93 -6.93
CA LYS A 30 -13.95 21.05 -8.35
C LYS A 30 -12.93 20.01 -8.80
N PHE A 31 -11.97 19.66 -7.94
CA PHE A 31 -11.03 18.60 -8.24
C PHE A 31 -11.73 17.24 -8.38
N ILE A 32 -12.64 16.91 -7.49
CA ILE A 32 -13.43 15.65 -7.55
C ILE A 32 -14.29 15.63 -8.82
N GLU A 33 -14.88 16.75 -9.23
CA GLU A 33 -15.59 16.85 -10.53
C GLU A 33 -14.67 16.50 -11.70
N LYS A 34 -13.43 17.01 -11.72
CA LYS A 34 -12.43 16.65 -12.74
C LYS A 34 -12.06 15.17 -12.74
N VAL A 35 -12.03 14.55 -11.57
CA VAL A 35 -11.81 13.09 -11.47
C VAL A 35 -13.01 12.31 -12.02
N TRP A 36 -14.24 12.75 -11.78
CA TRP A 36 -15.44 12.15 -12.36
C TRP A 36 -15.48 12.31 -13.89
N GLU A 37 -15.12 13.48 -14.42
CA GLU A 37 -14.96 13.70 -15.86
C GLU A 37 -13.95 12.71 -16.47
N TRP A 38 -12.79 12.55 -15.84
CA TRP A 38 -11.79 11.56 -16.23
C TRP A 38 -12.33 10.13 -16.19
N LYS A 39 -13.06 9.76 -15.11
CA LYS A 39 -13.68 8.43 -14.98
C LYS A 39 -14.69 8.16 -16.10
N ILE A 40 -15.53 9.12 -16.45
CA ILE A 40 -16.51 8.97 -17.54
C ILE A 40 -15.79 8.79 -18.87
N LYS A 41 -14.74 9.57 -19.13
CA LYS A 41 -13.98 9.52 -20.37
C LYS A 41 -13.12 8.26 -20.54
N SER A 42 -12.56 7.75 -19.45
CA SER A 42 -11.54 6.67 -19.50
C SER A 42 -11.96 5.39 -18.78
N GLY A 43 -12.94 5.45 -17.87
CA GLY A 43 -13.33 4.31 -17.03
C GLY A 43 -14.11 3.23 -17.78
N ASP A 44 -14.78 3.56 -18.86
CA ASP A 44 -15.57 2.60 -19.64
C ASP A 44 -14.72 1.83 -20.66
N LEU A 45 -13.50 2.31 -20.94
CA LEU A 45 -12.57 1.65 -21.85
C LEU A 45 -12.29 0.21 -21.47
N ILE A 46 -12.10 -0.08 -20.17
CA ILE A 46 -11.87 -1.45 -19.69
C ILE A 46 -13.07 -2.38 -19.97
N LEU A 47 -14.29 -1.88 -19.86
CA LEU A 47 -15.49 -2.66 -20.17
C LEU A 47 -15.58 -2.97 -21.68
N GLU A 48 -15.23 -2.02 -22.51
CA GLU A 48 -15.13 -2.19 -23.97
C GLU A 48 -14.04 -3.19 -24.36
N GLN A 49 -12.87 -3.10 -23.73
CA GLN A 49 -11.79 -4.06 -23.92
C GLN A 49 -12.23 -5.48 -23.58
N LEU A 50 -12.90 -5.67 -22.43
CA LEU A 50 -13.42 -6.96 -22.01
C LEU A 50 -14.49 -7.49 -22.97
N LYS A 51 -15.40 -6.65 -23.46
CA LYS A 51 -16.39 -7.04 -24.48
C LYS A 51 -15.72 -7.48 -25.77
N LYS A 52 -14.75 -6.73 -26.27
CA LYS A 52 -13.98 -7.08 -27.49
C LYS A 52 -13.16 -8.36 -27.31
N LEU A 53 -12.66 -8.61 -26.10
CA LEU A 53 -12.06 -9.89 -25.74
C LEU A 53 -13.06 -11.05 -25.67
N GLY A 54 -14.36 -10.82 -25.82
CA GLY A 54 -15.40 -11.83 -25.77
C GLY A 54 -15.66 -12.38 -24.36
N CYS A 55 -15.46 -11.57 -23.32
CA CYS A 55 -15.81 -11.94 -21.96
C CYS A 55 -17.34 -11.96 -21.81
N SER A 56 -17.90 -13.09 -21.34
CA SER A 56 -19.34 -13.30 -21.16
C SER A 56 -19.83 -12.85 -19.77
N CYS A 57 -19.53 -11.60 -19.42
CA CYS A 57 -19.98 -11.02 -18.16
C CYS A 57 -21.45 -10.56 -18.27
N ASP A 58 -22.15 -10.49 -17.12
CA ASP A 58 -23.45 -9.84 -17.02
C ASP A 58 -23.28 -8.32 -16.98
N TRP A 59 -23.22 -7.70 -18.16
CA TRP A 59 -22.99 -6.27 -18.32
C TRP A 59 -24.10 -5.40 -17.75
N SER A 60 -25.33 -5.94 -17.63
CA SER A 60 -26.47 -5.22 -17.06
C SER A 60 -26.31 -4.95 -15.56
N ARG A 61 -25.48 -5.73 -14.88
CA ARG A 61 -25.16 -5.62 -13.46
C ARG A 61 -23.77 -5.05 -13.18
N SER A 62 -23.23 -4.29 -14.12
CA SER A 62 -21.96 -3.59 -13.89
C SER A 62 -22.04 -2.69 -12.66
N ARG A 63 -21.00 -2.73 -11.81
CA ARG A 63 -20.89 -1.91 -10.60
C ARG A 63 -19.56 -1.17 -10.57
N PHE A 64 -19.58 -0.06 -9.85
CA PHE A 64 -18.39 0.76 -9.58
C PHE A 64 -18.25 0.96 -8.07
N THR A 65 -17.03 0.83 -7.54
CA THR A 65 -16.80 0.91 -6.09
C THR A 65 -17.21 2.25 -5.46
N MET A 66 -17.37 3.32 -6.26
CA MET A 66 -17.86 4.63 -5.81
C MET A 66 -19.32 4.89 -6.21
N ASP A 67 -20.07 3.89 -6.69
CA ASP A 67 -21.50 4.09 -6.90
C ASP A 67 -22.25 4.26 -5.56
N LYS A 68 -23.48 4.77 -5.63
CA LYS A 68 -24.26 5.08 -4.43
C LYS A 68 -24.44 3.88 -3.51
N LEU A 69 -24.75 2.70 -4.09
CA LEU A 69 -24.95 1.47 -3.30
C LEU A 69 -23.68 1.08 -2.56
N MET A 70 -22.55 1.06 -3.26
CA MET A 70 -21.26 0.73 -2.66
C MET A 70 -20.85 1.74 -1.59
N SER A 71 -21.04 3.04 -1.84
CA SER A 71 -20.73 4.10 -0.88
C SER A 71 -21.54 3.98 0.42
N GLU A 72 -22.83 3.65 0.32
CA GLU A 72 -23.68 3.39 1.49
C GLU A 72 -23.19 2.17 2.28
N VAL A 73 -22.81 1.09 1.59
CA VAL A 73 -22.31 -0.14 2.24
C VAL A 73 -20.96 0.11 2.90
N VAL A 74 -20.04 0.79 2.23
CA VAL A 74 -18.72 1.15 2.77
C VAL A 74 -18.87 1.94 4.08
N THR A 75 -19.74 2.95 4.08
CA THR A 75 -20.01 3.76 5.27
C THR A 75 -20.58 2.92 6.41
N LYS A 76 -21.57 2.08 6.15
CA LYS A 76 -22.16 1.18 7.16
C LYS A 76 -21.14 0.21 7.75
N VAL A 77 -20.30 -0.40 6.91
CA VAL A 77 -19.26 -1.33 7.36
C VAL A 77 -18.23 -0.62 8.23
N PHE A 78 -17.79 0.58 7.84
CA PHE A 78 -16.87 1.37 8.66
C PHE A 78 -17.45 1.64 10.05
N VAL A 79 -18.67 2.16 10.12
CA VAL A 79 -19.36 2.47 11.39
C VAL A 79 -19.55 1.20 12.24
N ALA A 80 -19.95 0.10 11.62
CA ALA A 80 -20.15 -1.18 12.32
C ALA A 80 -18.84 -1.71 12.92
N LEU A 81 -17.74 -1.67 12.16
CA LEU A 81 -16.42 -2.10 12.64
C LEU A 81 -15.86 -1.17 13.74
N TYR A 82 -16.07 0.13 13.60
CA TYR A 82 -15.68 1.11 14.61
C TYR A 82 -16.40 0.86 15.95
N ASN A 83 -17.71 0.68 15.91
CA ASN A 83 -18.53 0.38 17.10
C ASN A 83 -18.12 -0.93 17.79
N LYS A 84 -17.50 -1.86 17.06
CA LYS A 84 -16.91 -3.11 17.57
C LYS A 84 -15.44 -2.98 17.96
N LYS A 85 -14.87 -1.77 17.94
CA LYS A 85 -13.45 -1.49 18.22
C LYS A 85 -12.47 -2.24 17.30
N LEU A 86 -12.93 -2.61 16.10
CA LEU A 86 -12.12 -3.22 15.05
C LEU A 86 -11.53 -2.18 14.10
N ILE A 87 -12.11 -0.98 14.06
CA ILE A 87 -11.51 0.21 13.47
C ILE A 87 -11.17 1.18 14.61
N TYR A 88 -10.00 1.77 14.56
CA TYR A 88 -9.51 2.72 15.56
C TYR A 88 -8.57 3.73 14.92
N LYS A 89 -8.39 4.90 15.56
CA LYS A 89 -7.40 5.90 15.18
C LYS A 89 -6.22 5.82 16.13
N ASP A 90 -5.00 5.83 15.59
CA ASP A 90 -3.78 5.74 16.40
C ASP A 90 -2.62 6.45 15.70
N LYS A 91 -1.63 6.87 16.50
CA LYS A 91 -0.39 7.48 16.00
C LYS A 91 0.68 6.40 15.89
N LYS A 92 1.01 6.03 14.65
CA LYS A 92 2.01 4.99 14.34
C LYS A 92 2.91 5.40 13.21
N LEU A 93 4.06 4.75 13.09
CA LEU A 93 4.85 4.79 11.87
C LEU A 93 4.09 4.12 10.74
N VAL A 94 4.05 4.80 9.60
CA VAL A 94 3.48 4.28 8.35
C VAL A 94 4.46 4.53 7.21
N ASN A 95 4.35 3.74 6.14
CA ASN A 95 5.01 4.05 4.89
C ASN A 95 4.37 5.30 4.29
N TRP A 96 5.16 6.35 4.15
CA TRP A 96 4.72 7.66 3.70
C TRP A 96 5.36 8.03 2.37
N ASP A 97 4.53 8.29 1.39
CA ASP A 97 4.96 8.83 0.10
C ASP A 97 5.05 10.36 0.19
N THR A 98 6.26 10.89 0.19
CA THR A 98 6.52 12.33 0.34
C THR A 98 6.12 13.14 -0.90
N ASN A 99 6.05 12.51 -2.08
CA ASN A 99 5.63 13.15 -3.31
C ASN A 99 4.10 13.24 -3.38
N LEU A 100 3.41 12.12 -3.15
CA LEU A 100 1.95 12.07 -3.11
C LEU A 100 1.36 12.61 -1.79
N LYS A 101 2.19 12.79 -0.77
CA LYS A 101 1.83 13.28 0.58
C LYS A 101 0.73 12.46 1.23
N THR A 102 0.85 11.14 1.14
CA THR A 102 -0.12 10.18 1.69
C THR A 102 0.56 8.93 2.22
N ALA A 103 -0.08 8.29 3.21
CA ALA A 103 0.26 6.94 3.60
C ALA A 103 -0.04 5.96 2.46
N ILE A 104 0.81 4.94 2.32
CA ILE A 104 0.63 3.82 1.40
C ILE A 104 0.73 2.50 2.17
N SER A 105 0.19 1.44 1.60
CA SER A 105 0.29 0.09 2.17
C SER A 105 1.69 -0.48 1.99
N ASP A 106 2.13 -1.37 2.89
CA ASP A 106 3.42 -2.06 2.80
C ASP A 106 3.59 -2.80 1.45
N LEU A 107 2.50 -3.32 0.92
CA LEU A 107 2.46 -4.02 -0.37
C LEU A 107 2.61 -3.09 -1.59
N GLU A 108 2.44 -1.77 -1.41
CA GLU A 108 2.66 -0.73 -2.45
C GLU A 108 4.11 -0.22 -2.41
N VAL A 109 4.93 -0.75 -1.51
CA VAL A 109 6.35 -0.43 -1.39
C VAL A 109 7.19 -1.44 -2.18
N VAL A 110 7.94 -0.95 -3.15
CA VAL A 110 8.84 -1.75 -3.99
C VAL A 110 10.28 -1.57 -3.50
N GLN A 111 10.93 -2.65 -3.11
CA GLN A 111 12.33 -2.63 -2.71
C GLN A 111 13.22 -2.65 -3.95
N ASN A 112 13.92 -1.57 -4.23
CA ASN A 112 14.89 -1.47 -5.32
C ASN A 112 16.32 -1.54 -4.79
N GLU A 113 17.14 -2.41 -5.38
CA GLU A 113 18.57 -2.43 -5.10
C GLU A 113 19.25 -1.26 -5.81
N VAL A 114 19.89 -0.39 -5.05
CA VAL A 114 20.58 0.80 -5.56
C VAL A 114 21.99 0.88 -5.00
N GLN A 115 22.89 1.55 -5.73
CA GLN A 115 24.19 1.93 -5.20
C GLN A 115 23.98 3.00 -4.12
N SER A 116 24.52 2.77 -2.95
CA SER A 116 24.39 3.62 -1.77
C SER A 116 25.73 3.75 -1.06
N GLN A 117 25.77 4.60 -0.04
CA GLN A 117 26.96 4.81 0.78
C GLN A 117 26.64 4.55 2.25
N LEU A 118 27.57 3.90 2.93
CA LEU A 118 27.56 3.69 4.37
C LEU A 118 28.58 4.64 4.99
N TYR A 119 28.13 5.51 5.88
CA TYR A 119 28.91 6.56 6.52
C TYR A 119 29.26 6.13 7.94
N TYR A 120 30.54 6.16 8.28
CA TYR A 120 31.04 5.86 9.61
C TYR A 120 31.33 7.16 10.36
N ILE A 121 30.57 7.42 11.42
CA ILE A 121 30.55 8.71 12.11
C ILE A 121 30.90 8.50 13.58
N LYS A 122 31.84 9.28 14.08
CA LYS A 122 32.30 9.26 15.48
C LYS A 122 31.44 10.14 16.34
N TYR A 123 30.89 9.57 17.42
CA TYR A 123 30.17 10.28 18.46
C TYR A 123 31.06 10.32 19.70
N SER A 124 31.33 11.51 20.23
CA SER A 124 32.12 11.68 21.47
C SER A 124 31.30 11.21 22.67
N ILE A 125 31.99 10.62 23.66
CA ILE A 125 31.35 10.25 24.93
C ILE A 125 31.46 11.43 25.88
N GLU A 126 30.38 11.73 26.60
CA GLU A 126 30.31 12.79 27.59
C GLU A 126 31.36 12.58 28.67
N ASP A 127 32.09 13.65 29.04
CA ASP A 127 33.11 13.68 30.10
C ASP A 127 34.23 12.63 29.90
N SER A 128 34.57 12.32 28.64
CA SER A 128 35.59 11.35 28.28
C SER A 128 36.23 11.67 26.93
N ASP A 129 37.47 11.26 26.71
CA ASP A 129 38.15 11.31 25.41
C ASP A 129 37.74 10.13 24.51
N GLU A 130 36.90 9.21 25.01
CA GLU A 130 36.40 8.07 24.24
C GLU A 130 35.43 8.49 23.16
N GLN A 131 35.34 7.70 22.10
CA GLN A 131 34.42 7.87 20.99
C GLN A 131 33.76 6.54 20.66
N ILE A 132 32.50 6.59 20.20
CA ILE A 132 31.82 5.44 19.62
C ILE A 132 31.48 5.73 18.15
N THR A 133 31.91 4.85 17.24
CA THR A 133 31.66 4.99 15.81
C THR A 133 30.36 4.24 15.46
N ILE A 134 29.43 4.94 14.82
CA ILE A 134 28.22 4.33 14.23
C ILE A 134 28.32 4.29 12.70
N ALA A 135 27.65 3.32 12.08
CA ALA A 135 27.55 3.22 10.62
C ALA A 135 26.08 3.44 10.19
N THR A 136 25.87 4.37 9.24
CA THR A 136 24.52 4.67 8.76
C THR A 136 24.49 4.98 7.26
N THR A 137 23.41 4.59 6.58
CA THR A 137 23.11 5.01 5.20
C THR A 137 22.34 6.33 5.14
N ARG A 138 21.86 6.83 6.30
CA ARG A 138 20.96 7.99 6.43
C ARG A 138 21.48 9.01 7.46
N PRO A 139 22.61 9.67 7.21
CA PRO A 139 23.19 10.62 8.17
C PRO A 139 22.27 11.81 8.48
N GLU A 140 21.35 12.19 7.58
CA GLU A 140 20.39 13.26 7.81
C GLU A 140 19.45 12.97 8.98
N THR A 141 19.17 11.70 9.27
CA THR A 141 18.25 11.35 10.38
C THR A 141 18.92 11.45 11.76
N MET A 142 20.23 11.71 11.85
CA MET A 142 20.92 11.87 13.12
C MET A 142 20.32 12.96 14.01
N MET A 143 19.69 13.96 13.41
CA MET A 143 18.97 15.01 14.15
C MET A 143 17.82 14.43 15.02
N GLY A 144 17.30 13.26 14.68
CA GLY A 144 16.25 12.55 15.39
C GLY A 144 16.75 11.37 16.24
N ASP A 145 18.05 11.17 16.38
CA ASP A 145 18.61 10.06 17.18
C ASP A 145 18.19 10.18 18.66
N ALA A 146 17.76 9.09 19.25
CA ALA A 146 17.31 9.03 20.65
C ALA A 146 18.23 8.19 21.54
N ALA A 147 18.99 7.26 20.96
CA ALA A 147 19.96 6.43 21.66
C ALA A 147 20.98 5.84 20.69
N ILE A 148 22.04 5.26 21.21
CA ILE A 148 22.89 4.28 20.51
C ILE A 148 22.66 2.92 21.16
N ALA A 149 22.28 1.91 20.37
CA ALA A 149 22.12 0.55 20.85
C ALA A 149 23.39 -0.27 20.57
N VAL A 150 23.78 -1.08 21.54
CA VAL A 150 24.85 -2.07 21.43
C VAL A 150 24.36 -3.43 21.94
N ASN A 151 24.91 -4.51 21.39
CA ASN A 151 24.51 -5.84 21.82
C ASN A 151 25.03 -6.16 23.23
N PRO A 152 24.21 -6.70 24.14
CA PRO A 152 24.68 -7.06 25.50
C PRO A 152 25.83 -8.07 25.52
N LYS A 153 26.03 -8.84 24.45
CA LYS A 153 27.11 -9.82 24.30
C LYS A 153 28.38 -9.22 23.69
N ASP A 154 28.33 -7.97 23.21
CA ASP A 154 29.48 -7.31 22.60
C ASP A 154 30.35 -6.63 23.65
N LEU A 155 31.43 -7.29 24.01
CA LEU A 155 32.34 -6.83 25.05
C LEU A 155 33.08 -5.52 24.71
N ARG A 156 33.15 -5.15 23.41
CA ARG A 156 33.81 -3.90 22.96
C ARG A 156 33.16 -2.66 23.56
N PHE A 157 31.84 -2.71 23.82
CA PHE A 157 31.06 -1.56 24.28
C PHE A 157 30.62 -1.66 25.74
N LYS A 158 31.01 -2.72 26.46
CA LYS A 158 30.55 -2.98 27.84
C LYS A 158 30.75 -1.78 28.78
N ASN A 159 31.88 -1.09 28.66
CA ASN A 159 32.22 0.05 29.51
C ASN A 159 31.52 1.36 29.10
N LEU A 160 30.85 1.38 27.93
CA LEU A 160 30.12 2.53 27.41
C LEU A 160 28.64 2.46 27.71
N VAL A 161 28.10 1.29 28.02
CA VAL A 161 26.68 1.11 28.35
C VAL A 161 26.29 1.97 29.54
N GLY A 162 25.21 2.73 29.38
CA GLY A 162 24.71 3.65 30.39
C GLY A 162 25.31 5.05 30.35
N LYS A 163 26.48 5.24 29.68
CA LYS A 163 27.06 6.56 29.41
C LYS A 163 26.25 7.32 28.34
N PHE A 164 26.56 8.60 28.18
CA PHE A 164 25.96 9.44 27.16
C PHE A 164 26.93 9.70 26.01
N ALA A 165 26.44 9.59 24.79
CA ALA A 165 27.13 10.04 23.59
C ALA A 165 26.56 11.38 23.11
N ILE A 166 27.39 12.22 22.51
CA ILE A 166 27.00 13.54 21.98
C ILE A 166 26.83 13.40 20.48
N ILE A 167 25.63 13.70 19.98
CA ILE A 167 25.35 13.70 18.54
C ILE A 167 26.15 14.82 17.88
N PRO A 168 27.01 14.52 16.89
CA PRO A 168 27.75 15.55 16.17
C PRO A 168 26.83 16.60 15.53
N ILE A 169 27.28 17.85 15.42
CA ILE A 169 26.55 18.98 14.84
C ILE A 169 25.31 19.37 15.66
N VAL A 170 24.55 18.38 16.16
CA VAL A 170 23.30 18.59 16.95
C VAL A 170 23.62 19.02 18.38
N ASN A 171 24.75 18.57 18.94
CA ASN A 171 25.18 18.78 20.32
C ASN A 171 24.16 18.33 21.39
N ARG A 172 23.36 17.29 21.08
CA ARG A 172 22.41 16.68 22.00
C ARG A 172 22.97 15.37 22.54
N LYS A 173 22.78 15.15 23.84
CA LYS A 173 23.18 13.93 24.55
C LYS A 173 22.15 12.83 24.32
N ILE A 174 22.61 11.62 24.02
CA ILE A 174 21.81 10.42 23.89
C ILE A 174 22.45 9.27 24.66
N LYS A 175 21.65 8.41 25.25
CA LYS A 175 22.13 7.31 26.09
C LYS A 175 22.60 6.13 25.23
N ILE A 176 23.69 5.49 25.65
CA ILE A 176 24.10 4.20 25.10
C ILE A 176 23.35 3.10 25.88
N ILE A 177 22.57 2.28 25.15
CA ILE A 177 21.68 1.26 25.71
C ILE A 177 22.06 -0.14 25.21
N GLU A 178 21.72 -1.15 25.99
CA GLU A 178 21.79 -2.54 25.55
C GLU A 178 20.50 -2.94 24.83
N ASP A 179 20.66 -3.49 23.63
CA ASP A 179 19.53 -4.07 22.88
C ASP A 179 20.02 -5.16 21.91
N HIS A 180 19.36 -6.31 21.89
CA HIS A 180 19.67 -7.43 21.01
C HIS A 180 19.45 -7.12 19.52
N TYR A 181 18.81 -6.00 19.20
CA TYR A 181 18.67 -5.50 17.83
C TYR A 181 20.02 -5.17 17.19
N ALA A 182 20.98 -4.65 17.96
CA ALA A 182 22.32 -4.36 17.47
C ALA A 182 23.05 -5.68 17.17
N ASP A 183 23.43 -5.86 15.90
CA ASP A 183 24.21 -7.02 15.45
C ASP A 183 25.72 -6.70 15.50
N PRO A 184 26.52 -7.40 16.33
CA PRO A 184 27.96 -7.15 16.44
C PRO A 184 28.74 -7.31 15.15
N GLU A 185 28.23 -8.09 14.19
CA GLU A 185 28.87 -8.38 12.90
C GLU A 185 28.47 -7.38 11.81
N GLN A 186 27.51 -6.49 12.06
CA GLN A 186 27.05 -5.51 11.07
C GLN A 186 27.58 -4.10 11.38
N GLY A 187 28.16 -3.43 10.36
CA GLY A 187 28.68 -2.08 10.48
C GLY A 187 29.79 -2.00 11.52
N THR A 188 29.54 -1.28 12.61
CA THR A 188 30.46 -1.17 13.77
C THR A 188 30.02 -2.03 14.96
N GLY A 189 28.83 -2.64 14.92
CA GLY A 189 28.16 -3.26 16.06
C GLY A 189 27.41 -2.26 16.96
N ALA A 190 27.64 -0.96 16.78
CA ALA A 190 26.88 0.11 17.44
C ALA A 190 25.88 0.74 16.44
N VAL A 191 24.61 0.78 16.81
CA VAL A 191 23.52 1.23 15.95
C VAL A 191 22.88 2.47 16.54
N LYS A 192 22.81 3.56 15.78
CA LYS A 192 22.02 4.73 16.14
C LYS A 192 20.53 4.38 16.09
N ILE A 193 19.75 4.78 17.06
CA ILE A 193 18.32 4.52 17.15
C ILE A 193 17.55 5.82 16.90
N THR A 194 16.80 5.82 15.79
CA THR A 194 15.98 6.96 15.35
C THR A 194 14.52 6.55 15.23
N PRO A 195 13.78 6.48 16.32
CA PRO A 195 12.46 5.83 16.38
C PRO A 195 11.39 6.42 15.46
N ALA A 196 11.55 7.67 15.03
CA ALA A 196 10.59 8.32 14.13
C ALA A 196 10.84 8.02 12.63
N HIS A 197 11.98 7.41 12.26
CA HIS A 197 12.44 7.32 10.87
C HIS A 197 12.88 5.91 10.43
N ASP A 198 12.69 4.91 11.28
CA ASP A 198 12.90 3.49 10.98
C ASP A 198 11.94 2.63 11.80
N PHE A 199 11.36 1.60 11.19
CA PHE A 199 10.38 0.71 11.84
C PHE A 199 11.01 -0.14 12.95
N ASN A 200 12.23 -0.64 12.74
CA ASN A 200 12.93 -1.43 13.74
C ASN A 200 13.37 -0.54 14.92
N ASP A 201 13.88 0.65 14.62
CA ASP A 201 14.25 1.65 15.65
C ASP A 201 13.03 2.09 16.46
N TYR A 202 11.85 2.14 15.83
CA TYR A 202 10.60 2.45 16.52
C TYR A 202 10.26 1.39 17.58
N ASP A 203 10.45 0.11 17.26
CA ASP A 203 10.23 -0.98 18.21
C ASP A 203 11.28 -0.97 19.33
N VAL A 204 12.56 -0.68 19.01
CA VAL A 204 13.59 -0.43 20.02
C VAL A 204 13.19 0.74 20.93
N GLY A 205 12.75 1.84 20.30
CA GLY A 205 12.31 3.04 21.02
C GLY A 205 11.17 2.76 21.99
N LYS A 206 10.16 1.99 21.58
CA LYS A 206 9.03 1.61 22.42
C LYS A 206 9.43 0.78 23.64
N ARG A 207 10.21 -0.31 23.43
CA ARG A 207 10.59 -1.20 24.53
C ARG A 207 11.57 -0.54 25.51
N ASN A 208 12.38 0.40 25.03
CA ASN A 208 13.32 1.16 25.86
C ASN A 208 12.77 2.53 26.31
N LYS A 209 11.51 2.87 25.98
CA LYS A 209 10.84 4.14 26.33
C LYS A 209 11.64 5.37 25.89
N LEU A 210 12.23 5.32 24.69
CA LEU A 210 12.99 6.43 24.13
C LEU A 210 12.07 7.52 23.58
N GLU A 211 12.59 8.74 23.49
CA GLU A 211 11.91 9.84 22.83
C GLU A 211 11.77 9.59 21.32
N ILE A 212 10.63 9.95 20.75
CA ILE A 212 10.35 9.79 19.33
C ILE A 212 10.37 11.17 18.66
N ILE A 213 11.49 11.52 18.05
CA ILE A 213 11.74 12.84 17.47
C ILE A 213 11.58 12.76 15.95
N ASN A 214 10.43 13.20 15.46
CA ASN A 214 10.20 13.34 14.02
C ASN A 214 10.86 14.62 13.50
N ILE A 215 11.76 14.49 12.53
CA ILE A 215 12.48 15.61 11.91
C ILE A 215 12.02 15.94 10.49
N LEU A 216 11.05 15.22 9.93
CA LEU A 216 10.58 15.43 8.58
C LEU A 216 9.15 15.96 8.53
N GLU A 217 8.90 16.89 7.62
CA GLU A 217 7.58 17.28 7.17
C GLU A 217 6.98 16.22 6.20
N LYS A 218 5.70 16.34 5.92
CA LYS A 218 4.97 15.45 5.01
C LYS A 218 5.51 15.46 3.57
N ASP A 219 6.24 16.48 3.17
CA ASP A 219 6.90 16.59 1.85
C ASP A 219 8.37 16.15 1.87
N GLY A 220 8.85 15.61 3.00
CA GLY A 220 10.21 15.10 3.16
C GLY A 220 11.27 16.18 3.43
N LYS A 221 10.86 17.41 3.74
CA LYS A 221 11.76 18.47 4.19
C LYS A 221 12.01 18.39 5.68
N ILE A 222 13.16 18.90 6.10
CA ILE A 222 13.50 19.02 7.52
C ILE A 222 12.54 20.01 8.20
N ASN A 223 11.90 19.56 9.28
CA ASN A 223 10.97 20.38 10.07
C ASN A 223 11.66 21.17 11.18
N ASN A 224 10.87 21.81 12.05
CA ASN A 224 11.36 22.65 13.15
C ASN A 224 12.11 21.90 14.27
N ASN A 225 12.07 20.56 14.29
CA ASN A 225 12.88 19.75 15.19
C ASN A 225 14.31 19.52 14.65
N GLY A 226 14.58 19.92 13.41
CA GLY A 226 15.90 19.92 12.83
C GLY A 226 16.75 21.10 13.34
N ILE A 227 18.04 21.07 13.00
CA ILE A 227 18.99 22.11 13.38
C ILE A 227 18.73 23.39 12.57
N LYS A 228 18.92 24.54 13.19
CA LYS A 228 18.90 25.84 12.50
C LYS A 228 19.86 25.83 11.31
N GLY A 229 19.38 26.23 10.13
CA GLY A 229 20.14 26.15 8.87
C GLY A 229 19.92 24.85 8.05
N TYR A 230 19.19 23.88 8.60
CA TYR A 230 18.73 22.70 7.87
C TYR A 230 17.20 22.71 7.67
N ILE A 231 16.47 23.45 8.52
CA ILE A 231 15.02 23.58 8.46
C ILE A 231 14.60 24.04 7.06
N GLY A 232 13.65 23.34 6.46
CA GLY A 232 13.11 23.60 5.12
C GLY A 232 13.92 22.97 3.96
N LEU A 233 15.12 22.45 4.21
CA LEU A 233 15.88 21.70 3.19
C LEU A 233 15.20 20.35 2.91
N ASP A 234 15.27 19.92 1.64
CA ASP A 234 14.95 18.53 1.29
C ASP A 234 15.93 17.59 2.02
N ARG A 235 15.44 16.41 2.44
CA ARG A 235 16.21 15.44 3.20
C ARG A 235 17.52 15.01 2.52
N PHE A 236 17.55 14.95 1.20
CA PHE A 236 18.76 14.58 0.45
C PHE A 236 19.76 15.74 0.35
N GLU A 237 19.27 16.97 0.30
CA GLU A 237 20.13 18.17 0.39
C GLU A 237 20.69 18.32 1.81
N ALA A 238 19.87 18.08 2.82
CA ALA A 238 20.32 18.03 4.21
C ALA A 238 21.39 16.95 4.41
N ARG A 239 21.23 15.75 3.82
CA ARG A 239 22.24 14.68 3.83
C ARG A 239 23.58 15.17 3.25
N LYS A 240 23.58 15.79 2.07
CA LYS A 240 24.78 16.31 1.43
C LYS A 240 25.49 17.33 2.33
N LYS A 241 24.73 18.25 2.91
CA LYS A 241 25.26 19.29 3.78
C LYS A 241 25.88 18.70 5.06
N ILE A 242 25.18 17.76 5.72
CA ILE A 242 25.70 17.07 6.91
C ILE A 242 27.02 16.36 6.60
N ILE A 243 27.14 15.64 5.48
CA ILE A 243 28.36 14.95 5.10
C ILE A 243 29.55 15.92 4.96
N ILE A 244 29.31 17.10 4.39
CA ILE A 244 30.34 18.14 4.27
C ILE A 244 30.77 18.63 5.66
N GLU A 245 29.84 18.92 6.55
CA GLU A 245 30.12 19.39 7.90
C GLU A 245 30.86 18.32 8.73
N LEU A 246 30.46 17.05 8.64
CA LEU A 246 31.14 15.94 9.33
C LEU A 246 32.58 15.76 8.84
N LYS A 247 32.86 15.96 7.54
CA LYS A 247 34.22 15.96 6.98
C LYS A 247 35.03 17.12 7.53
N ASN A 248 34.48 18.33 7.54
CA ASN A 248 35.20 19.52 8.03
C ASN A 248 35.54 19.41 9.52
N LEU A 249 34.73 18.71 10.29
CA LEU A 249 34.95 18.46 11.72
C LEU A 249 35.87 17.24 11.99
N ASN A 250 36.34 16.54 10.95
CA ASN A 250 37.16 15.32 11.05
C ASN A 250 36.52 14.18 11.87
N ILE A 251 35.21 14.13 11.90
CA ILE A 251 34.43 13.08 12.62
C ILE A 251 33.80 12.05 11.68
N LEU A 252 33.85 12.25 10.38
CA LEU A 252 33.55 11.24 9.38
C LEU A 252 34.77 10.35 9.16
N GLU A 253 34.74 9.13 9.71
CA GLU A 253 35.91 8.22 9.70
C GLU A 253 36.15 7.63 8.31
N LYS A 254 35.12 7.08 7.67
CA LYS A 254 35.19 6.54 6.31
C LYS A 254 33.82 6.48 5.64
N ILE A 255 33.84 6.20 4.35
CA ILE A 255 32.61 5.99 3.53
C ILE A 255 32.86 4.71 2.71
N ASP A 256 31.96 3.74 2.85
CA ASP A 256 31.94 2.53 2.05
C ASP A 256 30.83 2.58 0.99
N ASN A 257 31.13 2.20 -0.24
CA ASN A 257 30.11 2.02 -1.26
C ASN A 257 29.45 0.65 -1.08
N ILE A 258 28.14 0.63 -0.98
CA ILE A 258 27.37 -0.58 -0.76
C ILE A 258 26.18 -0.68 -1.73
N LYS A 259 25.71 -1.89 -1.94
CA LYS A 259 24.37 -2.12 -2.52
C LYS A 259 23.35 -2.15 -1.39
N ASN A 260 22.33 -1.33 -1.49
CA ASN A 260 21.29 -1.22 -0.48
C ASN A 260 19.89 -1.35 -1.11
N LYS A 261 18.98 -1.99 -0.39
CA LYS A 261 17.56 -2.05 -0.76
C LYS A 261 16.87 -0.80 -0.21
N VAL A 262 16.36 0.03 -1.10
CA VAL A 262 15.68 1.28 -0.77
C VAL A 262 14.19 1.15 -1.13
N PRO A 263 13.26 1.53 -0.23
CA PRO A 263 11.82 1.46 -0.47
C PRO A 263 11.36 2.58 -1.40
N TYR A 264 10.64 2.22 -2.47
CA TYR A 264 10.02 3.14 -3.42
C TYR A 264 8.52 2.92 -3.48
N GLY A 265 7.75 3.98 -3.64
CA GLY A 265 6.32 3.90 -3.94
C GLY A 265 6.08 3.42 -5.37
N ASP A 266 5.23 2.42 -5.56
CA ASP A 266 4.95 1.82 -6.87
C ASP A 266 4.30 2.80 -7.86
N ARG A 267 3.63 3.84 -7.36
CA ARG A 267 2.93 4.87 -8.17
C ARG A 267 3.74 6.12 -8.39
N SER A 268 4.45 6.58 -7.37
CA SER A 268 5.25 7.81 -7.42
C SER A 268 6.64 7.59 -7.95
N ASN A 269 7.17 6.37 -7.79
CA ASN A 269 8.59 6.04 -7.98
C ASN A 269 9.51 6.93 -7.13
N SER A 270 9.01 7.45 -6.00
CA SER A 270 9.78 8.21 -5.01
C SER A 270 10.15 7.34 -3.82
N ILE A 271 11.24 7.70 -3.15
CA ILE A 271 11.68 7.00 -1.94
C ILE A 271 10.67 7.25 -0.82
N ILE A 272 10.21 6.15 -0.23
CA ILE A 272 9.23 6.14 0.87
C ILE A 272 9.94 6.40 2.19
N GLU A 273 9.31 7.20 3.04
CA GLU A 273 9.79 7.51 4.38
C GLU A 273 8.90 6.89 5.45
N PRO A 274 9.45 6.23 6.47
CA PRO A 274 8.71 5.98 7.70
C PRO A 274 8.34 7.32 8.35
N LEU A 275 7.05 7.57 8.55
CA LEU A 275 6.56 8.82 9.14
C LEU A 275 5.55 8.55 10.25
N LEU A 276 5.77 9.16 11.42
CA LEU A 276 4.87 9.04 12.56
C LEU A 276 3.68 9.96 12.41
N THR A 277 2.53 9.40 12.08
CA THR A 277 1.28 10.15 11.85
C THR A 277 0.08 9.48 12.50
N GLU A 278 -0.96 10.28 12.77
CA GLU A 278 -2.27 9.75 13.14
C GLU A 278 -2.98 9.19 11.92
N GLN A 279 -3.36 7.92 11.98
CA GLN A 279 -4.01 7.20 10.90
C GLN A 279 -5.16 6.34 11.44
N TRP A 280 -6.07 5.97 10.55
CA TRP A 280 -7.13 5.00 10.85
C TRP A 280 -6.65 3.60 10.49
N PHE A 281 -6.88 2.65 11.41
CA PHE A 281 -6.45 1.26 11.28
C PHE A 281 -7.61 0.29 11.45
N VAL A 282 -7.54 -0.82 10.71
CA VAL A 282 -8.32 -2.04 10.97
C VAL A 282 -7.47 -3.01 11.79
N ASN A 283 -8.04 -3.57 12.86
CA ASN A 283 -7.43 -4.67 13.61
C ASN A 283 -7.48 -5.96 12.78
N ALA A 284 -6.56 -6.06 11.82
CA ALA A 284 -6.49 -7.15 10.88
C ALA A 284 -6.20 -8.50 11.56
N LYS A 285 -5.40 -8.49 12.63
CA LYS A 285 -5.09 -9.69 13.42
C LYS A 285 -6.33 -10.34 14.03
N SER A 286 -7.29 -9.54 14.49
CA SER A 286 -8.57 -10.07 14.98
C SER A 286 -9.43 -10.63 13.86
N LEU A 287 -9.40 -10.00 12.67
CA LEU A 287 -10.19 -10.42 11.51
C LEU A 287 -9.56 -11.59 10.74
N SER A 288 -8.25 -11.86 10.89
CA SER A 288 -7.56 -12.95 10.17
C SER A 288 -7.89 -14.35 10.66
N LYS A 289 -8.35 -14.49 11.92
CA LYS A 289 -8.61 -15.78 12.55
C LYS A 289 -9.64 -16.65 11.79
N ALA A 290 -10.76 -16.06 11.41
CA ALA A 290 -11.81 -16.77 10.69
C ALA A 290 -11.39 -17.19 9.27
N PRO A 291 -10.78 -16.34 8.44
CA PRO A 291 -10.19 -16.74 7.16
C PRO A 291 -9.18 -17.90 7.25
N ILE A 292 -8.25 -17.86 8.22
CA ILE A 292 -7.30 -18.95 8.45
C ILE A 292 -8.06 -20.27 8.68
N GLN A 293 -9.06 -20.23 9.56
CA GLN A 293 -9.87 -21.42 9.84
C GLN A 293 -10.69 -21.89 8.63
N THR A 294 -11.21 -20.96 7.83
CA THR A 294 -11.97 -21.23 6.60
C THR A 294 -11.11 -21.99 5.58
N VAL A 295 -9.85 -21.58 5.42
CA VAL A 295 -8.92 -22.27 4.52
C VAL A 295 -8.43 -23.59 5.11
N LYS A 296 -8.14 -23.67 6.41
CA LYS A 296 -7.78 -24.93 7.11
C LYS A 296 -8.88 -25.99 6.99
N SER A 297 -10.15 -25.60 7.08
CA SER A 297 -11.31 -26.50 6.94
C SER A 297 -11.69 -26.78 5.49
N LYS A 298 -10.94 -26.30 4.51
CA LYS A 298 -11.17 -26.46 3.06
C LYS A 298 -12.53 -25.90 2.58
N LYS A 299 -13.18 -25.02 3.34
CA LYS A 299 -14.34 -24.24 2.86
C LYS A 299 -13.97 -23.29 1.74
N THR A 300 -12.74 -22.77 1.78
CA THR A 300 -12.10 -22.07 0.66
C THR A 300 -10.78 -22.78 0.34
N THR A 301 -10.52 -23.06 -0.94
CA THR A 301 -9.29 -23.70 -1.42
C THR A 301 -8.61 -22.82 -2.45
N PHE A 302 -7.27 -22.87 -2.48
CA PHE A 302 -6.47 -22.21 -3.51
C PHE A 302 -6.07 -23.19 -4.61
N PHE A 303 -6.05 -22.73 -5.85
CA PHE A 303 -5.50 -23.45 -6.98
C PHE A 303 -4.60 -22.51 -7.80
N PRO A 304 -3.32 -22.85 -8.03
CA PRO A 304 -2.58 -24.00 -7.48
C PRO A 304 -2.43 -23.97 -5.94
N GLU A 305 -2.30 -25.13 -5.33
CA GLU A 305 -2.31 -25.32 -3.87
C GLU A 305 -1.12 -24.66 -3.14
N ASN A 306 0.00 -24.44 -3.83
CA ASN A 306 1.19 -23.79 -3.27
C ASN A 306 0.89 -22.40 -2.68
N TRP A 307 -0.10 -21.68 -3.20
CA TRP A 307 -0.52 -20.37 -2.69
C TRP A 307 -1.18 -20.43 -1.31
N THR A 308 -1.64 -21.58 -0.89
CA THR A 308 -2.16 -21.79 0.46
C THR A 308 -1.09 -21.53 1.52
N LYS A 309 0.15 -22.00 1.30
CA LYS A 309 1.27 -21.76 2.21
C LYS A 309 1.59 -20.26 2.33
N THR A 310 1.66 -19.57 1.19
CA THR A 310 1.90 -18.13 1.15
C THR A 310 0.79 -17.35 1.86
N PHE A 311 -0.48 -17.76 1.67
CA PHE A 311 -1.62 -17.17 2.38
C PHE A 311 -1.48 -17.30 3.90
N TYR A 312 -1.13 -18.49 4.43
CA TYR A 312 -0.94 -18.67 5.87
C TYR A 312 0.19 -17.83 6.43
N GLN A 313 1.36 -17.84 5.79
CA GLN A 313 2.52 -17.05 6.22
C GLN A 313 2.16 -15.57 6.41
N TRP A 314 1.38 -15.03 5.48
CA TRP A 314 0.97 -13.63 5.55
C TRP A 314 -0.12 -13.40 6.59
N MET A 315 -1.16 -14.25 6.67
CA MET A 315 -2.29 -14.07 7.57
C MET A 315 -1.94 -14.31 9.04
N GLU A 316 -0.96 -15.14 9.33
CA GLU A 316 -0.48 -15.42 10.69
C GLU A 316 0.39 -14.28 11.23
N ASN A 317 1.08 -13.56 10.34
CA ASN A 317 1.94 -12.41 10.67
C ASN A 317 1.33 -11.07 10.25
N ILE A 318 0.00 -11.00 10.11
CA ILE A 318 -0.65 -9.81 9.59
C ILE A 318 -0.56 -8.63 10.58
N GLU A 319 -0.09 -7.50 10.08
CA GLU A 319 -0.01 -6.24 10.80
C GLU A 319 -1.33 -5.45 10.72
N PRO A 320 -1.56 -4.44 11.59
CA PRO A 320 -2.71 -3.57 11.51
C PRO A 320 -2.79 -2.88 10.14
N TRP A 321 -3.94 -2.98 9.49
CA TRP A 321 -4.14 -2.40 8.17
C TRP A 321 -4.46 -0.91 8.27
N CYS A 322 -3.54 -0.04 7.83
CA CYS A 322 -3.77 1.40 7.67
C CYS A 322 -4.76 1.64 6.52
N ILE A 323 -5.91 2.23 6.84
CA ILE A 323 -7.02 2.44 5.89
C ILE A 323 -7.26 3.88 5.51
N SER A 324 -6.54 4.83 6.07
CA SER A 324 -6.67 6.26 5.72
C SER A 324 -5.65 6.67 4.64
N ARG A 325 -6.10 7.50 3.71
CA ARG A 325 -5.29 8.09 2.63
C ARG A 325 -5.54 9.58 2.58
N GLN A 326 -4.47 10.37 2.49
CA GLN A 326 -4.49 11.83 2.46
C GLN A 326 -4.68 12.34 1.03
N ILE A 327 -5.66 11.76 0.34
CA ILE A 327 -6.08 12.14 -1.01
C ILE A 327 -7.55 12.58 -0.99
N TRP A 328 -8.05 13.09 -2.11
CA TRP A 328 -9.43 13.57 -2.20
C TRP A 328 -10.36 12.59 -2.91
N TRP A 329 -9.82 11.79 -3.83
CA TRP A 329 -10.58 10.81 -4.58
C TRP A 329 -10.70 9.49 -3.83
N GLY A 330 -11.92 9.15 -3.40
CA GLY A 330 -12.23 7.95 -2.65
C GLY A 330 -13.40 8.15 -1.69
N HIS A 331 -13.70 7.12 -0.92
CA HIS A 331 -14.74 7.17 0.12
C HIS A 331 -14.25 7.97 1.32
N ARG A 332 -14.80 9.14 1.53
CA ARG A 332 -14.46 10.00 2.66
C ARG A 332 -14.78 9.29 3.98
N ILE A 333 -13.83 9.28 4.91
CA ILE A 333 -14.00 8.61 6.20
C ILE A 333 -15.18 9.22 6.97
N PRO A 334 -16.15 8.40 7.44
CA PRO A 334 -17.37 8.87 8.09
C PRO A 334 -17.14 9.14 9.59
N ALA A 335 -16.21 10.04 9.88
CA ALA A 335 -15.84 10.51 11.21
C ALA A 335 -15.90 12.04 11.26
N TRP A 336 -16.42 12.58 12.35
CA TRP A 336 -16.55 14.02 12.58
C TRP A 336 -15.86 14.40 13.88
N TYR A 337 -15.12 15.49 13.85
CA TYR A 337 -14.36 16.02 14.97
C TYR A 337 -15.05 17.23 15.54
N ALA A 338 -15.25 17.25 16.85
CA ALA A 338 -15.65 18.43 17.59
C ALA A 338 -14.45 19.32 17.91
N ASN A 339 -14.70 20.55 18.36
CA ASN A 339 -13.65 21.55 18.64
C ASN A 339 -12.61 21.10 19.70
N ASP A 340 -13.00 20.20 20.59
CA ASP A 340 -12.14 19.60 21.64
C ASP A 340 -11.40 18.33 21.17
N GLY A 341 -11.49 17.99 19.89
CA GLY A 341 -10.89 16.80 19.31
C GLY A 341 -11.71 15.52 19.49
N LYS A 342 -12.88 15.56 20.13
CA LYS A 342 -13.76 14.39 20.28
C LYS A 342 -14.24 13.90 18.92
N ILE A 343 -14.14 12.58 18.69
CA ILE A 343 -14.51 11.94 17.43
C ILE A 343 -15.90 11.31 17.54
N PHE A 344 -16.74 11.58 16.56
CA PHE A 344 -18.05 10.97 16.37
C PHE A 344 -18.09 10.24 15.03
N VAL A 345 -18.24 8.92 15.06
CA VAL A 345 -18.34 8.08 13.86
C VAL A 345 -19.80 7.72 13.63
N ALA A 346 -20.30 8.06 12.43
CA ALA A 346 -21.71 7.88 12.07
C ALA A 346 -21.85 7.67 10.55
N GLU A 347 -23.03 7.28 10.06
CA GLU A 347 -23.25 7.12 8.61
C GLU A 347 -23.38 8.47 7.86
N ASN A 348 -23.76 9.52 8.56
CA ASN A 348 -23.92 10.86 8.01
C ASN A 348 -23.84 11.94 9.10
N LEU A 349 -23.76 13.21 8.68
CA LEU A 349 -23.64 14.35 9.58
C LEU A 349 -24.80 14.42 10.60
N LYS A 350 -26.04 14.19 10.17
CA LYS A 350 -27.21 14.24 11.07
C LYS A 350 -27.09 13.25 12.23
N GLN A 351 -26.64 12.03 11.95
CA GLN A 351 -26.41 11.03 13.01
C GLN A 351 -25.24 11.43 13.90
N ALA A 352 -24.15 11.98 13.34
CA ALA A 352 -23.03 12.49 14.12
C ALA A 352 -23.46 13.63 15.05
N GLU A 353 -24.30 14.55 14.59
CA GLU A 353 -24.88 15.63 15.40
C GLU A 353 -25.75 15.11 16.55
N ILE A 354 -26.56 14.05 16.30
CA ILE A 354 -27.34 13.40 17.36
C ILE A 354 -26.43 12.82 18.45
N LEU A 355 -25.34 12.13 18.04
CA LEU A 355 -24.36 11.58 18.98
C LEU A 355 -23.66 12.70 19.77
N ALA A 356 -23.29 13.79 19.11
CA ALA A 356 -22.64 14.93 19.72
C ALA A 356 -23.58 15.66 20.71
N LYS A 357 -24.85 15.91 20.33
CA LYS A 357 -25.86 16.49 21.23
C LYS A 357 -26.04 15.66 22.51
N LYS A 358 -26.10 14.35 22.37
CA LYS A 358 -26.19 13.44 23.51
C LYS A 358 -24.95 13.50 24.40
N PHE A 359 -23.76 13.62 23.83
CA PHE A 359 -22.50 13.68 24.55
C PHE A 359 -22.33 15.02 25.27
N TYR A 360 -22.55 16.14 24.58
CA TYR A 360 -22.35 17.50 25.11
C TYR A 360 -23.53 18.03 25.93
N LYS A 361 -24.62 17.24 26.08
CA LYS A 361 -25.81 17.67 26.83
C LYS A 361 -26.33 19.04 26.39
N ASN A 362 -26.45 19.26 25.07
CA ASN A 362 -26.92 20.48 24.40
C ASN A 362 -26.00 21.73 24.54
N LYS A 363 -24.72 21.59 24.91
CA LYS A 363 -23.73 22.66 24.74
C LYS A 363 -23.44 22.84 23.25
N ASP A 364 -23.05 24.05 22.88
CA ASP A 364 -22.67 24.36 21.50
C ASP A 364 -21.45 23.56 21.06
N PHE A 365 -21.51 22.99 19.87
CA PHE A 365 -20.43 22.28 19.22
C PHE A 365 -20.46 22.53 17.70
N LYS A 366 -19.31 22.41 17.07
CA LYS A 366 -19.17 22.40 15.62
C LYS A 366 -18.51 21.08 15.23
N LEU A 367 -19.05 20.41 14.22
CA LEU A 367 -18.47 19.17 13.69
C LEU A 367 -17.81 19.40 12.33
N ILE A 368 -16.58 18.93 12.20
CA ILE A 368 -15.82 18.96 10.95
C ILE A 368 -15.55 17.50 10.56
N GLN A 369 -15.94 17.14 9.34
CA GLN A 369 -15.71 15.78 8.85
C GLN A 369 -14.23 15.56 8.54
N GLU A 370 -13.74 14.35 8.80
CA GLU A 370 -12.42 13.87 8.40
C GLU A 370 -12.14 14.21 6.93
N THR A 371 -10.93 14.65 6.63
CA THR A 371 -10.52 15.01 5.27
C THR A 371 -10.02 13.82 4.47
N ASP A 372 -9.51 12.81 5.15
CA ASP A 372 -8.96 11.62 4.54
C ASP A 372 -10.06 10.74 3.94
N VAL A 373 -9.67 9.96 2.95
CA VAL A 373 -10.50 8.93 2.35
C VAL A 373 -10.00 7.54 2.74
N LEU A 374 -10.84 6.53 2.54
CA LEU A 374 -10.48 5.14 2.77
C LEU A 374 -9.56 4.61 1.67
N ASP A 375 -8.67 3.72 2.05
CA ASP A 375 -7.93 2.86 1.12
C ASP A 375 -8.89 2.20 0.13
N THR A 376 -8.57 2.24 -1.15
CA THR A 376 -9.31 1.61 -2.24
C THR A 376 -9.70 0.16 -1.91
N TRP A 377 -8.76 -0.58 -1.32
CA TRP A 377 -8.97 -1.98 -0.96
C TRP A 377 -10.02 -2.19 0.13
N PHE A 378 -10.38 -1.16 0.90
CA PHE A 378 -11.48 -1.26 1.86
C PHE A 378 -12.83 -1.49 1.17
N SER A 379 -13.14 -0.71 0.15
CA SER A 379 -14.35 -0.91 -0.66
C SER A 379 -14.29 -2.20 -1.49
N SER A 380 -13.12 -2.51 -2.07
CA SER A 380 -12.91 -3.70 -2.88
C SER A 380 -13.05 -4.99 -2.08
N ALA A 381 -12.73 -4.96 -0.78
CA ALA A 381 -12.93 -6.09 0.12
C ALA A 381 -14.42 -6.44 0.36
N LEU A 382 -15.32 -5.52 0.10
CA LEU A 382 -16.76 -5.71 0.27
C LEU A 382 -17.44 -6.22 -1.00
N TRP A 383 -16.71 -6.28 -2.11
CA TRP A 383 -17.23 -6.60 -3.44
C TRP A 383 -18.11 -7.87 -3.51
N PRO A 384 -17.73 -9.01 -2.91
CA PRO A 384 -18.46 -10.27 -3.07
C PRO A 384 -19.90 -10.24 -2.58
N PHE A 385 -20.25 -9.35 -1.67
CA PHE A 385 -21.58 -9.28 -1.07
C PHE A 385 -22.25 -7.91 -1.25
N ALA A 386 -21.51 -6.82 -1.26
CA ALA A 386 -22.05 -5.49 -1.45
C ALA A 386 -22.70 -5.34 -2.84
N THR A 387 -22.06 -5.84 -3.89
CA THR A 387 -22.58 -5.83 -5.26
C THR A 387 -23.83 -6.68 -5.44
N LEU A 388 -24.06 -7.65 -4.56
CA LEU A 388 -25.25 -8.50 -4.52
C LEU A 388 -26.37 -7.93 -3.64
N GLY A 389 -26.20 -6.70 -3.12
CA GLY A 389 -27.23 -5.95 -2.41
C GLY A 389 -27.21 -6.03 -0.88
N TRP A 390 -26.18 -6.68 -0.28
CA TRP A 390 -26.03 -6.64 1.17
C TRP A 390 -25.98 -5.17 1.68
N PRO A 391 -26.60 -4.84 2.83
CA PRO A 391 -27.13 -5.72 3.88
C PRO A 391 -28.57 -6.22 3.66
N LYS A 392 -29.20 -5.89 2.54
CA LYS A 392 -30.54 -6.42 2.22
C LYS A 392 -30.45 -7.91 1.87
N LYS A 393 -31.49 -8.67 2.21
CA LYS A 393 -31.61 -10.09 1.84
C LYS A 393 -32.17 -10.19 0.41
N THR A 394 -31.32 -9.97 -0.59
CA THR A 394 -31.69 -10.05 -2.00
C THR A 394 -31.67 -11.48 -2.53
N ASN A 395 -32.35 -11.74 -3.64
CA ASN A 395 -32.30 -13.04 -4.33
C ASN A 395 -30.90 -13.30 -4.88
N GLU A 396 -30.21 -12.27 -5.36
CA GLU A 396 -28.84 -12.33 -5.85
C GLU A 396 -27.87 -12.77 -4.75
N LEU A 397 -27.98 -12.16 -3.56
CA LEU A 397 -27.16 -12.54 -2.41
C LEU A 397 -27.39 -14.01 -2.01
N LYS A 398 -28.65 -14.44 -1.96
CA LYS A 398 -29.01 -15.83 -1.64
C LYS A 398 -28.49 -16.82 -2.68
N LYS A 399 -28.50 -16.45 -3.97
CA LYS A 399 -28.12 -17.33 -5.08
C LYS A 399 -26.62 -17.39 -5.33
N PHE A 400 -25.91 -16.24 -5.22
CA PHE A 400 -24.54 -16.10 -5.70
C PHE A 400 -23.50 -15.96 -4.56
N TYR A 401 -23.91 -15.90 -3.30
CA TYR A 401 -23.00 -15.92 -2.16
C TYR A 401 -23.16 -17.23 -1.38
N PRO A 402 -22.09 -18.00 -1.12
CA PRO A 402 -20.71 -17.78 -1.60
C PRO A 402 -20.54 -18.02 -3.10
N THR A 403 -19.64 -17.25 -3.72
CA THR A 403 -19.26 -17.44 -5.12
C THR A 403 -18.54 -18.78 -5.32
N SER A 404 -18.75 -19.45 -6.45
CA SER A 404 -18.13 -20.75 -6.72
C SER A 404 -16.63 -20.64 -6.89
N VAL A 405 -16.17 -19.69 -7.72
CA VAL A 405 -14.74 -19.47 -8.02
C VAL A 405 -14.45 -17.97 -8.08
N LEU A 406 -13.38 -17.55 -7.40
CA LEU A 406 -12.73 -16.26 -7.60
C LEU A 406 -11.49 -16.47 -8.46
N VAL A 407 -11.35 -15.72 -9.55
CA VAL A 407 -10.15 -15.70 -10.39
C VAL A 407 -9.36 -14.46 -10.10
N THR A 408 -8.06 -14.58 -9.81
CA THR A 408 -7.20 -13.49 -9.39
C THR A 408 -5.74 -13.68 -9.82
N GLY A 409 -4.96 -12.61 -9.87
CA GLY A 409 -3.51 -12.69 -9.93
C GLY A 409 -2.91 -12.97 -8.55
N PHE A 410 -1.69 -13.50 -8.52
CA PHE A 410 -0.98 -13.78 -7.26
C PHE A 410 -0.60 -12.47 -6.53
N ASP A 411 -0.36 -11.41 -7.26
CA ASP A 411 0.06 -10.10 -6.77
C ASP A 411 -1.00 -9.39 -5.92
N ILE A 412 -2.27 -9.77 -6.05
CA ILE A 412 -3.37 -9.20 -5.25
C ILE A 412 -4.02 -10.19 -4.27
N ILE A 413 -3.39 -11.34 -4.00
CA ILE A 413 -3.92 -12.28 -2.99
C ILE A 413 -4.09 -11.56 -1.64
N PHE A 414 -3.13 -10.76 -1.22
CA PHE A 414 -3.17 -10.08 0.08
C PHE A 414 -3.98 -8.78 0.03
N PHE A 415 -3.88 -8.04 -1.06
CA PHE A 415 -4.65 -6.80 -1.24
C PHE A 415 -6.15 -7.06 -1.31
N TRP A 416 -6.56 -8.13 -1.97
CA TRP A 416 -7.95 -8.35 -2.32
C TRP A 416 -8.52 -9.64 -1.72
N VAL A 417 -7.95 -10.80 -2.03
CA VAL A 417 -8.51 -12.10 -1.60
C VAL A 417 -8.58 -12.21 -0.08
N ALA A 418 -7.47 -11.95 0.61
CA ALA A 418 -7.41 -12.02 2.07
C ALA A 418 -8.36 -11.03 2.73
N ARG A 419 -8.45 -9.81 2.20
CA ARG A 419 -9.35 -8.77 2.72
C ARG A 419 -10.82 -9.10 2.47
N MET A 420 -11.18 -9.67 1.32
CA MET A 420 -12.54 -10.18 1.07
C MET A 420 -12.90 -11.32 2.02
N LEU A 421 -11.96 -12.25 2.28
CA LEU A 421 -12.15 -13.31 3.27
C LEU A 421 -12.36 -12.73 4.67
N MET A 422 -11.57 -11.74 5.10
CA MET A 422 -11.76 -11.09 6.40
C MET A 422 -13.15 -10.47 6.53
N MET A 423 -13.56 -9.66 5.56
CA MET A 423 -14.83 -8.95 5.61
C MET A 423 -16.03 -9.89 5.46
N GLY A 424 -15.98 -10.84 4.52
CA GLY A 424 -17.05 -11.81 4.30
C GLY A 424 -17.29 -12.71 5.51
N ASN A 425 -16.23 -13.33 6.04
CA ASN A 425 -16.32 -14.17 7.23
C ASN A 425 -16.83 -13.40 8.46
N TYR A 426 -16.41 -12.13 8.60
CA TYR A 426 -16.83 -11.33 9.75
C TYR A 426 -18.28 -10.85 9.65
N LEU A 427 -18.68 -10.30 8.50
CA LEU A 427 -19.99 -9.66 8.32
C LEU A 427 -21.12 -10.66 8.02
N LEU A 428 -20.86 -11.67 7.19
CA LEU A 428 -21.85 -12.65 6.76
C LEU A 428 -21.73 -14.00 7.48
N LYS A 429 -20.66 -14.21 8.27
CA LYS A 429 -20.37 -15.47 8.99
C LYS A 429 -20.18 -16.68 8.07
N ASP A 430 -19.88 -16.42 6.81
CA ASP A 430 -19.60 -17.42 5.78
C ASP A 430 -18.49 -16.95 4.84
N THR A 431 -17.88 -17.90 4.11
CA THR A 431 -16.82 -17.56 3.15
C THR A 431 -17.38 -16.85 1.92
N PRO A 432 -16.68 -15.84 1.37
CA PRO A 432 -17.15 -15.15 0.17
C PRO A 432 -17.06 -16.00 -1.11
N PHE A 433 -16.18 -17.00 -1.16
CA PHE A 433 -15.96 -17.89 -2.32
C PHE A 433 -15.39 -19.23 -1.90
N LYS A 434 -15.74 -20.28 -2.65
CA LYS A 434 -15.34 -21.66 -2.37
C LYS A 434 -13.94 -21.99 -2.89
N LYS A 435 -13.56 -21.43 -4.04
CA LYS A 435 -12.26 -21.67 -4.68
C LYS A 435 -11.64 -20.37 -5.15
N VAL A 436 -10.34 -20.23 -4.93
CA VAL A 436 -9.49 -19.14 -5.45
C VAL A 436 -8.61 -19.73 -6.55
N TYR A 437 -8.83 -19.32 -7.78
CA TYR A 437 -7.98 -19.67 -8.91
C TYR A 437 -6.99 -18.54 -9.15
N VAL A 438 -5.71 -18.84 -8.93
CA VAL A 438 -4.62 -17.89 -9.13
C VAL A 438 -4.05 -18.08 -10.52
N HIS A 439 -4.36 -17.14 -11.42
CA HIS A 439 -3.94 -17.19 -12.82
C HIS A 439 -2.49 -16.70 -13.02
N ALA A 440 -1.92 -17.10 -14.16
CA ALA A 440 -0.64 -16.59 -14.63
C ALA A 440 -0.72 -15.11 -15.03
N LEU A 441 0.37 -14.36 -14.89
CA LEU A 441 0.48 -13.01 -15.42
C LEU A 441 1.03 -13.03 -16.85
N VAL A 442 0.56 -12.10 -17.67
CA VAL A 442 1.08 -11.91 -19.03
C VAL A 442 2.31 -11.01 -18.96
N ARG A 443 3.40 -11.47 -19.55
CA ARG A 443 4.67 -10.75 -19.66
C ARG A 443 5.03 -10.58 -21.14
N ASP A 444 5.98 -9.69 -21.40
CA ASP A 444 6.52 -9.54 -22.75
C ASP A 444 7.26 -10.81 -23.21
N GLU A 445 7.69 -10.82 -24.43
CA GLU A 445 8.40 -11.96 -25.06
C GLU A 445 9.68 -12.36 -24.28
N LYS A 446 10.37 -11.40 -23.67
CA LYS A 446 11.56 -11.61 -22.85
C LYS A 446 11.25 -12.05 -21.42
N GLY A 447 9.95 -12.13 -21.06
CA GLY A 447 9.49 -12.47 -19.72
C GLY A 447 9.54 -11.31 -18.72
N GLN A 448 9.68 -10.06 -19.20
CA GLN A 448 9.67 -8.88 -18.35
C GLN A 448 8.25 -8.40 -18.08
N LYS A 449 8.05 -7.79 -16.91
CA LYS A 449 6.78 -7.12 -16.60
C LYS A 449 6.55 -5.97 -17.60
N MET A 450 5.38 -5.99 -18.24
CA MET A 450 4.99 -4.92 -19.16
C MET A 450 4.72 -3.62 -18.40
N SER A 451 5.25 -2.52 -18.91
CA SER A 451 4.96 -1.18 -18.41
C SER A 451 5.07 -0.13 -19.52
N LYS A 452 4.25 0.92 -19.45
CA LYS A 452 4.30 2.03 -20.42
C LYS A 452 5.66 2.72 -20.43
N SER A 453 6.32 2.82 -19.27
CA SER A 453 7.64 3.43 -19.12
C SER A 453 8.76 2.65 -19.82
N LYS A 454 8.62 1.32 -19.96
CA LYS A 454 9.57 0.46 -20.70
C LYS A 454 9.26 0.32 -22.18
N GLY A 455 8.09 0.82 -22.65
CA GLY A 455 7.66 0.70 -24.04
C GLY A 455 7.38 -0.74 -24.50
N ASN A 456 7.21 -1.70 -23.59
CA ASN A 456 7.01 -3.11 -23.89
C ASN A 456 5.57 -3.58 -23.65
N VAL A 457 4.61 -2.64 -23.58
CA VAL A 457 3.18 -2.96 -23.43
C VAL A 457 2.63 -3.46 -24.76
N ILE A 458 1.97 -4.61 -24.72
CA ILE A 458 1.21 -5.14 -25.84
C ILE A 458 -0.27 -4.82 -25.58
N ASP A 459 -0.87 -3.98 -26.42
CA ASP A 459 -2.30 -3.67 -26.32
C ASP A 459 -3.13 -4.84 -26.87
N PRO A 460 -4.01 -5.46 -26.06
CA PRO A 460 -4.87 -6.52 -26.56
C PRO A 460 -5.79 -6.10 -27.69
N LEU A 461 -6.18 -4.82 -27.77
CA LEU A 461 -7.02 -4.31 -28.85
C LEU A 461 -6.29 -4.26 -30.20
N GLU A 462 -4.99 -3.96 -30.20
CA GLU A 462 -4.17 -4.03 -31.40
C GLU A 462 -4.08 -5.47 -31.91
N LEU A 463 -3.83 -6.44 -31.01
CA LEU A 463 -3.80 -7.85 -31.37
C LEU A 463 -5.16 -8.35 -31.88
N ILE A 464 -6.26 -7.90 -31.27
CA ILE A 464 -7.61 -8.26 -31.74
C ILE A 464 -7.88 -7.67 -33.13
N SER A 465 -7.45 -6.46 -33.40
CA SER A 465 -7.62 -5.82 -34.69
C SER A 465 -6.83 -6.54 -35.78
N GLU A 466 -5.62 -7.01 -35.48
CA GLU A 466 -4.71 -7.66 -36.43
C GLU A 466 -5.02 -9.15 -36.66
N TYR A 467 -5.33 -9.86 -35.58
CA TYR A 467 -5.45 -11.33 -35.57
C TYR A 467 -6.85 -11.88 -35.27
N GLY A 468 -7.72 -11.06 -34.69
CA GLY A 468 -9.02 -11.46 -34.15
C GLY A 468 -8.97 -11.82 -32.66
N ALA A 469 -10.13 -11.82 -32.00
CA ALA A 469 -10.25 -12.15 -30.58
C ALA A 469 -9.96 -13.63 -30.27
N ASP A 470 -10.45 -14.55 -31.11
CA ASP A 470 -10.31 -15.99 -30.87
C ASP A 470 -8.85 -16.47 -30.87
N PRO A 471 -7.97 -16.04 -31.80
CA PRO A 471 -6.54 -16.36 -31.76
C PRO A 471 -5.86 -15.89 -30.49
N LEU A 472 -6.15 -14.67 -30.02
CA LEU A 472 -5.59 -14.14 -28.77
C LEU A 472 -6.06 -14.95 -27.57
N ARG A 473 -7.36 -15.23 -27.46
CA ARG A 473 -7.94 -16.04 -26.38
C ARG A 473 -7.36 -17.44 -26.34
N PHE A 474 -7.28 -18.08 -27.51
CA PHE A 474 -6.72 -19.43 -27.65
C PHE A 474 -5.24 -19.46 -27.27
N THR A 475 -4.47 -18.44 -27.69
CA THR A 475 -3.06 -18.28 -27.30
C THR A 475 -2.91 -18.23 -25.78
N LEU A 476 -3.65 -17.33 -25.14
CA LEU A 476 -3.56 -17.13 -23.68
C LEU A 476 -3.94 -18.40 -22.92
N ILE A 477 -5.04 -19.07 -23.29
CA ILE A 477 -5.48 -20.30 -22.60
C ILE A 477 -4.50 -21.45 -22.84
N SER A 478 -3.98 -21.61 -24.04
CA SER A 478 -3.03 -22.68 -24.38
C SER A 478 -1.69 -22.53 -23.65
N MET A 479 -1.31 -21.29 -23.33
CA MET A 479 -0.07 -20.99 -22.63
C MET A 479 -0.24 -20.87 -21.12
N ALA A 480 -1.46 -20.76 -20.60
CA ALA A 480 -1.76 -20.59 -19.19
C ALA A 480 -1.54 -21.91 -18.42
N SER A 481 -0.29 -22.16 -18.04
CA SER A 481 0.05 -23.24 -17.12
C SER A 481 -0.04 -22.76 -15.69
N PRO A 482 -0.57 -23.56 -14.75
CA PRO A 482 -0.62 -23.20 -13.34
C PRO A 482 0.77 -22.84 -12.78
N GLY A 483 0.89 -21.66 -12.17
CA GLY A 483 2.11 -21.20 -11.51
C GLY A 483 3.23 -20.69 -12.43
N ARG A 484 2.97 -20.48 -13.72
CA ARG A 484 3.95 -19.92 -14.67
C ARG A 484 3.36 -18.73 -15.42
N ASP A 485 4.15 -17.64 -15.53
CA ASP A 485 3.77 -16.48 -16.32
C ASP A 485 3.74 -16.80 -17.82
N VAL A 486 2.83 -16.15 -18.54
CA VAL A 486 2.66 -16.28 -19.99
C VAL A 486 3.57 -15.29 -20.69
N LYS A 487 4.55 -15.77 -21.45
CA LYS A 487 5.37 -14.94 -22.33
C LYS A 487 4.64 -14.75 -23.67
N LEU A 488 4.00 -13.61 -23.85
CA LEU A 488 3.22 -13.31 -25.05
C LEU A 488 4.11 -12.75 -26.16
N SER A 489 4.00 -13.33 -27.38
CA SER A 489 4.61 -12.80 -28.58
C SER A 489 3.60 -12.82 -29.74
N LYS A 490 3.79 -11.93 -30.73
CA LYS A 490 2.96 -11.87 -31.95
C LYS A 490 3.02 -13.17 -32.75
N ASP A 491 4.18 -13.79 -32.86
CA ASP A 491 4.37 -15.05 -33.59
C ASP A 491 3.51 -16.19 -33.03
N ARG A 492 3.37 -16.25 -31.70
CA ARG A 492 2.49 -17.25 -31.09
C ARG A 492 1.03 -17.02 -31.43
N VAL A 493 0.58 -15.76 -31.41
CA VAL A 493 -0.79 -15.41 -31.81
C VAL A 493 -1.04 -15.77 -33.27
N THR A 494 -0.06 -15.49 -34.15
CA THR A 494 -0.10 -15.88 -35.57
C THR A 494 -0.21 -17.39 -35.75
N GLY A 495 0.59 -18.17 -35.01
CA GLY A 495 0.53 -19.63 -35.05
C GLY A 495 -0.85 -20.18 -34.69
N TYR A 496 -1.45 -19.67 -33.63
CA TYR A 496 -2.80 -20.09 -33.21
C TYR A 496 -3.90 -19.56 -34.16
N ARG A 497 -3.74 -18.39 -34.78
CA ARG A 497 -4.62 -17.92 -35.85
C ARG A 497 -4.64 -18.94 -37.01
N ASN A 498 -3.47 -19.37 -37.45
CA ASN A 498 -3.35 -20.35 -38.55
C ASN A 498 -4.01 -21.68 -38.16
N PHE A 499 -3.88 -22.11 -36.92
CA PHE A 499 -4.57 -23.32 -36.42
C PHE A 499 -6.09 -23.17 -36.48
N LEU A 500 -6.63 -22.07 -36.00
CA LEU A 500 -8.08 -21.80 -36.02
C LEU A 500 -8.61 -21.68 -37.45
N THR A 501 -7.82 -21.10 -38.37
CA THR A 501 -8.16 -21.09 -39.80
C THR A 501 -8.26 -22.50 -40.39
N LYS A 502 -7.37 -23.43 -39.99
CA LYS A 502 -7.49 -24.83 -40.38
C LYS A 502 -8.77 -25.48 -39.89
N VAL A 503 -9.12 -25.27 -38.60
CA VAL A 503 -10.37 -25.77 -38.01
C VAL A 503 -11.59 -25.27 -38.77
N TRP A 504 -11.60 -23.95 -39.05
CA TRP A 504 -12.66 -23.33 -39.83
C TRP A 504 -12.78 -23.89 -41.25
N SER A 505 -11.64 -24.01 -41.95
CA SER A 505 -11.58 -24.56 -43.31
C SER A 505 -12.02 -26.00 -43.36
N ALA A 506 -11.62 -26.82 -42.39
CA ALA A 506 -12.06 -28.22 -42.26
C ALA A 506 -13.59 -28.32 -42.06
N ASN A 507 -14.16 -27.49 -41.20
CA ASN A 507 -15.61 -27.45 -41.00
C ASN A 507 -16.36 -27.00 -42.26
N ASN A 508 -15.84 -26.01 -43.00
CA ASN A 508 -16.43 -25.60 -44.26
C ASN A 508 -16.35 -26.72 -45.33
N PHE A 509 -15.22 -27.42 -45.38
CA PHE A 509 -15.08 -28.56 -46.29
C PHE A 509 -16.11 -29.68 -45.97
N LEU A 510 -16.29 -30.02 -44.71
CA LEU A 510 -17.30 -30.98 -44.27
C LEU A 510 -18.72 -30.54 -44.67
N LYS A 511 -19.05 -29.26 -44.47
CA LYS A 511 -20.36 -28.71 -44.87
C LYS A 511 -20.59 -28.73 -46.37
N LEU A 512 -19.59 -28.36 -47.16
CA LEU A 512 -19.68 -28.38 -48.63
C LEU A 512 -19.88 -29.78 -49.19
N ASN A 513 -19.33 -30.79 -48.50
CA ASN A 513 -19.48 -32.20 -48.93
C ASN A 513 -20.62 -32.92 -48.20
N ASN A 514 -21.55 -32.19 -47.56
CA ASN A 514 -22.71 -32.75 -46.85
C ASN A 514 -22.33 -33.88 -45.87
N CYS A 515 -21.14 -33.84 -45.27
CA CYS A 515 -20.74 -34.78 -44.24
C CYS A 515 -21.56 -34.52 -42.95
N LYS A 516 -22.19 -35.53 -42.41
CA LYS A 516 -22.96 -35.52 -41.16
C LYS A 516 -22.10 -35.88 -39.98
#